data_de276e2fea6b55d0adb6a6320d1e8613
#
_entry.id   de276e2fea6b55d0adb6a6320d1e8613
#
_cell.length_a   1.000
_cell.length_b   1.000
_cell.length_c   1.000
_cell.angle_alpha   90.00
_cell.angle_beta   90.00
_cell.angle_gamma   90.00
#
_symmetry.space_group_name_H-M   'P 1'
#
loop_
_entity.id
_entity.type
_entity.pdbx_description
1 polymer ?
#
loop_
_entity_poly.entity_id
_entity_poly.type
_entity_poly.pdbx_seq_one_letter_code
_entity_poly.pdbx_strand_id
1 'polypeptide(L)'
;MRYVRMCAMALALFIGESTMAQEDSVFSAVWWNVENLFDTRDDPHTNDDEFTPQGDMHWTRRKLQAKLQGIAKTLAMADLPDVVGLAEVENSYVLRELCQGTPLARAGYRYVHRNSPDRRGIDCALLYRTDRFRVLKDSVVRVSDSAEGFFTRDILVVEGVTAQGDTVSLVLNHWPSKRGGDEAEAHRMAIADTLRRLMNELHAEHPEGAVIAMGDMNSTADEAPMAVGMGFGDDSVNADGIRNLTWRLPREWGSHKFQGQWDYIDQVLLLAGEGWMVGDLKLLRYDHLLTDEKNRPGMRPRRTNQGLRYEGGLSDHLPLRLRLRRRR
;
A
#
# COMPACT_ATOMS: atom_id res chain seq x y z
N MET A 1 -23.25 4.82 -86.25
CA MET A 1 -23.08 3.74 -85.26
C MET A 1 -21.95 4.12 -84.35
N ARG A 2 -22.29 4.64 -83.12
CA ARG A 2 -21.33 5.03 -82.11
C ARG A 2 -21.31 3.97 -80.99
N TYR A 3 -20.21 3.30 -80.82
CA TYR A 3 -19.98 2.35 -79.68
C TYR A 3 -19.62 3.12 -78.43
N VAL A 4 -20.47 3.01 -77.40
CA VAL A 4 -20.21 3.48 -76.07
C VAL A 4 -19.49 2.34 -75.35
N ARG A 5 -18.22 2.55 -74.98
CA ARG A 5 -17.49 1.63 -74.09
C ARG A 5 -17.78 2.04 -72.61
N MET A 6 -18.45 1.13 -71.93
CA MET A 6 -18.60 1.22 -70.43
C MET A 6 -17.34 0.69 -69.80
N CYS A 7 -16.60 1.59 -69.07
CA CYS A 7 -15.56 1.19 -68.16
C CYS A 7 -16.19 0.85 -66.81
N ALA A 8 -16.16 -0.43 -66.46
CA ALA A 8 -16.48 -0.85 -65.08
C ALA A 8 -15.27 -0.59 -64.17
N MET A 9 -15.41 0.35 -63.23
CA MET A 9 -14.41 0.67 -62.22
C MET A 9 -14.66 -0.24 -61.00
N ALA A 10 -13.81 -1.25 -60.81
CA ALA A 10 -13.88 -2.12 -59.65
C ALA A 10 -13.30 -1.36 -58.43
N LEU A 11 -14.17 -1.01 -57.50
CA LEU A 11 -13.80 -0.39 -56.21
C LEU A 11 -13.36 -1.52 -55.24
N ALA A 12 -12.06 -1.72 -55.09
CA ALA A 12 -11.50 -2.64 -54.08
C ALA A 12 -11.63 -1.98 -52.69
N LEU A 13 -12.59 -2.44 -51.91
CA LEU A 13 -12.69 -2.12 -50.50
C LEU A 13 -11.52 -2.81 -49.76
N PHE A 14 -10.46 -2.06 -49.45
CA PHE A 14 -9.49 -2.46 -48.44
C PHE A 14 -10.16 -2.36 -47.07
N ILE A 15 -10.65 -3.46 -46.54
CA ILE A 15 -10.98 -3.61 -45.12
C ILE A 15 -9.62 -3.71 -44.42
N GLY A 16 -9.10 -2.58 -44.00
CA GLY A 16 -7.98 -2.54 -43.04
C GLY A 16 -8.46 -3.14 -41.73
N GLU A 17 -8.04 -4.39 -41.44
CA GLU A 17 -8.10 -4.90 -40.09
C GLU A 17 -7.23 -3.98 -39.21
N SER A 18 -7.87 -3.04 -38.55
CA SER A 18 -7.25 -2.33 -37.42
C SER A 18 -6.98 -3.39 -36.36
N THR A 19 -5.77 -3.91 -36.31
CA THR A 19 -5.26 -4.60 -35.13
C THR A 19 -5.30 -3.57 -34.02
N MET A 20 -6.39 -3.55 -33.26
CA MET A 20 -6.44 -2.86 -31.99
C MET A 20 -5.28 -3.43 -31.17
N ALA A 21 -4.22 -2.64 -31.01
CA ALA A 21 -3.17 -2.99 -30.07
C ALA A 21 -3.89 -3.20 -28.74
N GLN A 22 -3.86 -4.44 -28.26
CA GLN A 22 -4.45 -4.80 -26.99
C GLN A 22 -3.71 -3.99 -25.92
N GLU A 23 -4.36 -2.93 -25.40
CA GLU A 23 -3.76 -2.13 -24.34
C GLU A 23 -3.42 -3.04 -23.17
N ASP A 24 -2.14 -3.09 -22.81
CA ASP A 24 -1.68 -3.81 -21.63
C ASP A 24 -2.52 -3.35 -20.43
N SER A 25 -3.21 -4.26 -19.79
CA SER A 25 -3.98 -3.93 -18.60
C SER A 25 -3.05 -3.43 -17.51
N VAL A 26 -3.31 -2.23 -17.00
CA VAL A 26 -2.53 -1.65 -15.91
C VAL A 26 -3.30 -1.83 -14.61
N PHE A 27 -2.69 -2.51 -13.64
CA PHE A 27 -3.15 -2.58 -12.27
C PHE A 27 -2.26 -1.68 -11.39
N SER A 28 -2.88 -0.81 -10.59
CA SER A 28 -2.19 0.17 -9.76
C SER A 28 -2.49 -0.04 -8.28
N ALA A 29 -1.44 -0.10 -7.47
CA ALA A 29 -1.51 -0.22 -6.03
C ALA A 29 -0.71 0.90 -5.35
N VAL A 30 -1.22 1.43 -4.25
CA VAL A 30 -0.46 2.33 -3.38
C VAL A 30 -0.36 1.69 -2.00
N TRP A 31 0.80 1.81 -1.38
CA TRP A 31 1.02 1.55 0.05
C TRP A 31 1.32 2.86 0.77
N TRP A 32 0.71 3.06 1.95
CA TRP A 32 1.01 4.22 2.78
C TRP A 32 0.71 3.97 4.27
N ASN A 33 1.71 4.09 5.13
CA ASN A 33 1.48 4.31 6.54
C ASN A 33 1.01 5.76 6.72
N VAL A 34 -0.21 5.96 7.21
CA VAL A 34 -0.85 7.30 7.31
C VAL A 34 -0.66 7.95 8.68
N GLU A 35 0.23 7.43 9.53
CA GLU A 35 0.55 7.96 10.86
C GLU A 35 -0.71 8.25 11.71
N ASN A 36 -1.15 7.30 12.53
CA ASN A 36 -2.18 7.50 13.54
C ASN A 36 -3.49 8.10 12.98
N LEU A 37 -4.17 7.37 12.09
CA LEU A 37 -5.49 7.76 11.60
C LEU A 37 -6.56 7.33 12.60
N PHE A 38 -6.67 8.07 13.70
CA PHE A 38 -7.67 7.89 14.75
C PHE A 38 -8.93 8.70 14.47
N ASP A 39 -10.04 8.25 15.02
CA ASP A 39 -11.25 9.10 15.13
C ASP A 39 -11.09 10.10 16.29
N THR A 40 -12.13 10.51 16.95
CA THR A 40 -12.05 11.51 18.05
C THR A 40 -12.71 11.00 19.32
N ARG A 41 -12.93 9.68 19.41
CA ARG A 41 -13.60 9.04 20.53
C ARG A 41 -12.62 8.06 21.15
N ASP A 42 -12.68 7.98 22.44
CA ASP A 42 -11.96 7.01 23.25
C ASP A 42 -12.59 5.60 23.06
N ASP A 43 -11.77 4.61 22.71
CA ASP A 43 -12.15 3.20 22.76
C ASP A 43 -11.60 2.60 24.07
N PRO A 44 -12.45 2.22 25.04
CA PRO A 44 -12.01 1.71 26.32
C PRO A 44 -11.23 0.38 26.26
N HIS A 45 -11.08 -0.22 25.08
CA HIS A 45 -10.34 -1.46 24.86
C HIS A 45 -8.95 -1.26 24.27
N THR A 46 -8.59 -0.02 23.89
CA THR A 46 -7.31 0.33 23.29
C THR A 46 -6.66 1.52 23.98
N ASN A 47 -5.38 1.77 23.72
CA ASN A 47 -4.63 2.90 24.31
C ASN A 47 -4.64 4.07 23.30
N ASP A 48 -5.80 4.65 23.07
CA ASP A 48 -6.01 5.77 22.13
C ASP A 48 -6.47 7.07 22.80
N ASP A 49 -6.55 7.10 24.13
CA ASP A 49 -6.97 8.26 24.97
C ASP A 49 -6.33 9.59 24.52
N GLU A 50 -5.05 9.55 24.07
CA GLU A 50 -4.34 10.75 23.63
C GLU A 50 -4.94 11.36 22.36
N PHE A 51 -5.66 10.56 21.53
CA PHE A 51 -6.26 10.99 20.26
C PHE A 51 -7.72 11.45 20.41
N THR A 52 -8.08 11.98 21.57
CA THR A 52 -9.38 12.62 21.81
C THR A 52 -9.26 14.15 21.85
N PRO A 53 -10.39 14.91 21.79
CA PRO A 53 -10.34 16.37 21.95
C PRO A 53 -9.80 16.83 23.31
N GLN A 54 -9.94 15.99 24.35
CA GLN A 54 -9.46 16.23 25.71
C GLN A 54 -8.09 15.60 25.99
N GLY A 55 -7.68 14.64 25.15
CA GLY A 55 -6.40 13.96 25.25
C GLY A 55 -5.22 14.86 24.84
N ASP A 56 -4.01 14.37 25.06
CA ASP A 56 -2.76 15.14 24.90
C ASP A 56 -2.55 15.68 23.48
N MET A 57 -3.02 14.96 22.45
CA MET A 57 -2.96 15.39 21.06
C MET A 57 -4.03 16.44 20.71
N HIS A 58 -4.99 16.70 21.62
CA HIS A 58 -6.14 17.58 21.34
C HIS A 58 -6.75 17.27 19.97
N TRP A 59 -7.00 15.96 19.71
CA TRP A 59 -7.41 15.46 18.41
C TRP A 59 -8.88 15.76 18.14
N THR A 60 -9.13 16.82 17.39
CA THR A 60 -10.47 17.30 17.10
C THR A 60 -10.99 16.81 15.74
N ARG A 61 -12.32 16.80 15.57
CA ARG A 61 -12.95 16.49 14.28
C ARG A 61 -12.40 17.35 13.13
N ARG A 62 -12.03 18.61 13.39
CA ARG A 62 -11.41 19.49 12.38
C ARG A 62 -10.04 18.97 11.93
N LYS A 63 -9.22 18.48 12.86
CA LYS A 63 -7.91 17.89 12.56
C LYS A 63 -8.08 16.59 11.77
N LEU A 64 -8.99 15.71 12.20
CA LEU A 64 -9.34 14.49 11.47
C LEU A 64 -9.80 14.81 10.05
N GLN A 65 -10.75 15.70 9.86
CA GLN A 65 -11.25 16.07 8.53
C GLN A 65 -10.13 16.65 7.63
N ALA A 66 -9.25 17.49 8.17
CA ALA A 66 -8.11 18.00 7.43
C ALA A 66 -7.19 16.89 6.95
N LYS A 67 -6.92 15.88 7.80
CA LYS A 67 -6.10 14.71 7.48
C LYS A 67 -6.77 13.84 6.40
N LEU A 68 -8.05 13.52 6.55
CA LEU A 68 -8.83 12.76 5.56
C LEU A 68 -8.84 13.43 4.18
N GLN A 69 -9.05 14.76 4.13
CA GLN A 69 -9.00 15.54 2.88
C GLN A 69 -7.59 15.51 2.26
N GLY A 70 -6.55 15.60 3.08
CA GLY A 70 -5.17 15.50 2.63
C GLY A 70 -4.84 14.14 2.03
N ILE A 71 -5.25 13.04 2.69
CA ILE A 71 -5.10 11.67 2.18
C ILE A 71 -5.84 11.55 0.84
N ALA A 72 -7.10 11.97 0.77
CA ALA A 72 -7.90 11.93 -0.45
C ALA A 72 -7.24 12.71 -1.61
N LYS A 73 -6.70 13.91 -1.32
CA LYS A 73 -5.93 14.71 -2.29
C LYS A 73 -4.71 13.94 -2.81
N THR A 74 -3.96 13.30 -1.91
CA THR A 74 -2.76 12.52 -2.28
C THR A 74 -3.12 11.37 -3.21
N LEU A 75 -4.19 10.62 -2.90
CA LEU A 75 -4.66 9.52 -3.74
C LEU A 75 -5.20 10.01 -5.10
N ALA A 76 -5.86 11.16 -5.14
CA ALA A 76 -6.28 11.78 -6.40
C ALA A 76 -5.08 12.19 -7.27
N MET A 77 -4.02 12.74 -6.67
CA MET A 77 -2.77 13.06 -7.37
C MET A 77 -1.98 11.82 -7.80
N ALA A 78 -2.23 10.68 -7.19
CA ALA A 78 -1.67 9.37 -7.56
C ALA A 78 -2.49 8.65 -8.65
N ASP A 79 -3.37 9.35 -9.36
CA ASP A 79 -4.25 8.86 -10.42
C ASP A 79 -5.36 7.90 -9.92
N LEU A 80 -5.82 8.07 -8.68
CA LEU A 80 -6.87 7.23 -8.07
C LEU A 80 -6.56 5.73 -8.22
N PRO A 81 -5.58 5.18 -7.49
CA PRO A 81 -5.13 3.79 -7.62
C PRO A 81 -6.27 2.78 -7.52
N ASP A 82 -6.14 1.62 -8.19
CA ASP A 82 -7.14 0.56 -8.15
C ASP A 82 -7.33 0.03 -6.72
N VAL A 83 -6.19 -0.06 -5.99
CA VAL A 83 -6.16 -0.46 -4.56
C VAL A 83 -5.19 0.41 -3.76
N VAL A 84 -5.47 0.59 -2.48
CA VAL A 84 -4.61 1.33 -1.54
C VAL A 84 -4.51 0.57 -0.23
N GLY A 85 -3.32 0.08 0.09
CA GLY A 85 -2.99 -0.44 1.41
C GLY A 85 -2.62 0.71 2.36
N LEU A 86 -3.23 0.73 3.53
CA LEU A 86 -2.98 1.71 4.58
C LEU A 86 -2.53 1.01 5.85
N ALA A 87 -1.63 1.63 6.60
CA ALA A 87 -1.33 1.26 7.99
C ALA A 87 -1.66 2.41 8.94
N GLU A 88 -1.74 2.06 10.22
CA GLU A 88 -2.11 2.96 11.32
C GLU A 88 -3.52 3.53 11.18
N VAL A 89 -4.44 2.66 10.82
CA VAL A 89 -5.88 2.97 10.75
C VAL A 89 -6.56 2.37 11.97
N GLU A 90 -7.28 3.20 12.71
CA GLU A 90 -7.96 2.76 13.92
C GLU A 90 -9.16 1.85 13.62
N ASN A 91 -10.11 2.32 12.81
CA ASN A 91 -11.40 1.63 12.71
C ASN A 91 -12.14 1.89 11.39
N SER A 92 -13.24 1.19 11.22
CA SER A 92 -14.13 1.33 10.06
C SER A 92 -14.80 2.70 9.93
N TYR A 93 -14.90 3.48 11.01
CA TYR A 93 -15.48 4.81 10.98
C TYR A 93 -14.60 5.77 10.17
N VAL A 94 -13.30 5.83 10.47
CA VAL A 94 -12.36 6.72 9.74
C VAL A 94 -12.24 6.32 8.28
N LEU A 95 -12.32 5.03 7.96
CA LEU A 95 -12.31 4.54 6.57
C LEU A 95 -13.58 4.92 5.81
N ARG A 96 -14.73 4.82 6.46
CA ARG A 96 -16.00 5.29 5.88
C ARG A 96 -15.97 6.79 5.63
N GLU A 97 -15.50 7.59 6.59
CA GLU A 97 -15.33 9.04 6.41
C GLU A 97 -14.34 9.35 5.27
N LEU A 98 -13.24 8.58 5.14
CA LEU A 98 -12.30 8.75 4.04
C LEU A 98 -12.95 8.42 2.68
N CYS A 99 -13.64 7.29 2.57
CA CYS A 99 -14.22 6.84 1.30
C CYS A 99 -15.48 7.60 0.90
N GLN A 100 -16.31 8.04 1.86
CA GLN A 100 -17.63 8.62 1.60
C GLN A 100 -17.74 10.09 1.98
N GLY A 101 -16.95 10.57 2.95
CA GLY A 101 -16.92 11.96 3.43
C GLY A 101 -15.91 12.85 2.70
N THR A 102 -15.16 12.33 1.75
CA THR A 102 -14.19 13.05 0.94
C THR A 102 -14.52 12.96 -0.56
N PRO A 103 -13.80 13.67 -1.44
CA PRO A 103 -13.96 13.52 -2.90
C PRO A 103 -13.76 12.11 -3.44
N LEU A 104 -13.13 11.17 -2.68
CA LEU A 104 -13.01 9.76 -3.06
C LEU A 104 -14.36 9.05 -3.22
N ALA A 105 -15.43 9.58 -2.64
CA ALA A 105 -16.79 9.07 -2.84
C ALA A 105 -17.18 8.96 -4.33
N ARG A 106 -16.70 9.90 -5.16
CA ARG A 106 -16.97 9.92 -6.61
C ARG A 106 -16.18 8.85 -7.38
N ALA A 107 -15.09 8.37 -6.79
CA ALA A 107 -14.25 7.31 -7.38
C ALA A 107 -14.70 5.90 -6.99
N GLY A 108 -15.76 5.77 -6.17
CA GLY A 108 -16.36 4.48 -5.83
C GLY A 108 -15.52 3.60 -4.92
N TYR A 109 -14.65 4.21 -4.10
CA TYR A 109 -13.85 3.43 -3.14
C TYR A 109 -14.72 2.76 -2.08
N ARG A 110 -14.36 1.50 -1.77
CA ARG A 110 -14.78 0.70 -0.63
C ARG A 110 -13.54 0.31 0.16
N TYR A 111 -13.73 -0.35 1.31
CA TYR A 111 -12.63 -0.80 2.14
C TYR A 111 -12.83 -2.21 2.69
N VAL A 112 -11.71 -2.85 3.03
CA VAL A 112 -11.61 -4.04 3.89
C VAL A 112 -10.78 -3.64 5.10
N HIS A 113 -11.27 -4.01 6.28
CA HIS A 113 -10.60 -3.76 7.56
C HIS A 113 -10.95 -4.86 8.56
N ARG A 114 -9.99 -5.25 9.37
CA ARG A 114 -10.14 -6.22 10.45
C ARG A 114 -9.38 -5.71 11.68
N ASN A 115 -10.03 -5.72 12.83
CA ASN A 115 -9.36 -5.37 14.08
C ASN A 115 -8.33 -6.43 14.44
N SER A 116 -7.16 -5.99 14.86
CA SER A 116 -6.07 -6.80 15.38
C SER A 116 -5.90 -6.62 16.89
N PRO A 117 -5.09 -7.44 17.57
CA PRO A 117 -4.85 -7.28 19.00
C PRO A 117 -3.81 -6.18 19.34
N ASP A 118 -3.47 -5.28 18.43
CA ASP A 118 -2.58 -4.15 18.74
C ASP A 118 -3.14 -3.30 19.86
N ARG A 119 -2.32 -2.99 20.86
CA ARG A 119 -2.78 -2.27 22.07
C ARG A 119 -3.16 -0.83 21.80
N ARG A 120 -2.66 -0.20 20.74
CA ARG A 120 -3.04 1.15 20.33
C ARG A 120 -4.33 1.17 19.54
N GLY A 121 -4.83 -0.02 19.10
CA GLY A 121 -6.00 -0.12 18.24
C GLY A 121 -5.75 0.35 16.80
N ILE A 122 -4.54 0.16 16.28
CA ILE A 122 -4.22 0.50 14.89
C ILE A 122 -4.01 -0.74 14.04
N ASP A 123 -4.50 -0.69 12.80
CA ASP A 123 -4.56 -1.84 11.91
C ASP A 123 -4.07 -1.51 10.50
N CYS A 124 -3.96 -2.57 9.68
CA CYS A 124 -3.91 -2.44 8.24
C CYS A 124 -5.32 -2.40 7.64
N ALA A 125 -5.48 -1.63 6.56
CA ALA A 125 -6.71 -1.58 5.80
C ALA A 125 -6.43 -1.54 4.29
N LEU A 126 -7.36 -2.06 3.49
CA LEU A 126 -7.34 -1.94 2.04
C LEU A 126 -8.48 -1.04 1.59
N LEU A 127 -8.19 0.01 0.82
CA LEU A 127 -9.20 0.67 -0.01
C LEU A 127 -9.13 0.08 -1.41
N TYR A 128 -10.27 -0.04 -2.08
CA TYR A 128 -10.32 -0.53 -3.46
C TYR A 128 -11.44 0.16 -4.24
N ARG A 129 -11.19 0.40 -5.52
CA ARG A 129 -12.20 0.90 -6.44
C ARG A 129 -13.04 -0.25 -6.98
N THR A 130 -14.36 -0.17 -6.81
CA THR A 130 -15.28 -1.26 -7.17
C THR A 130 -15.43 -1.49 -8.68
N ASP A 131 -15.08 -0.49 -9.51
CA ASP A 131 -15.01 -0.58 -10.97
C ASP A 131 -13.67 -1.17 -11.48
N ARG A 132 -12.67 -1.29 -10.61
CA ARG A 132 -11.31 -1.72 -10.97
C ARG A 132 -10.88 -3.02 -10.31
N PHE A 133 -11.39 -3.30 -9.10
CA PHE A 133 -11.04 -4.48 -8.32
C PHE A 133 -12.26 -5.02 -7.58
N ARG A 134 -12.52 -6.31 -7.68
CA ARG A 134 -13.59 -7.01 -6.99
C ARG A 134 -12.99 -7.96 -5.94
N VAL A 135 -13.20 -7.65 -4.68
CA VAL A 135 -12.82 -8.52 -3.56
C VAL A 135 -13.63 -9.82 -3.61
N LEU A 136 -12.95 -10.94 -3.49
CA LEU A 136 -13.53 -12.29 -3.43
C LEU A 136 -13.54 -12.83 -1.99
N LYS A 137 -12.41 -12.63 -1.29
CA LYS A 137 -12.19 -13.15 0.06
C LYS A 137 -11.25 -12.21 0.81
N ASP A 138 -11.44 -12.09 2.11
CA ASP A 138 -10.49 -11.46 3.01
C ASP A 138 -10.28 -12.31 4.26
N SER A 139 -9.08 -12.26 4.82
CA SER A 139 -8.69 -12.96 6.03
C SER A 139 -7.56 -12.24 6.74
N VAL A 140 -7.25 -12.65 7.94
CA VAL A 140 -6.07 -12.19 8.69
C VAL A 140 -5.20 -13.37 9.09
N VAL A 141 -3.88 -13.14 9.08
CA VAL A 141 -2.91 -14.06 9.67
C VAL A 141 -2.44 -13.46 10.98
N ARG A 142 -2.76 -14.14 12.09
CA ARG A 142 -2.36 -13.71 13.42
C ARG A 142 -0.88 -13.96 13.64
N VAL A 143 -0.17 -12.90 14.05
CA VAL A 143 1.26 -12.95 14.38
C VAL A 143 1.53 -12.56 15.84
N SER A 144 0.48 -12.21 16.59
CA SER A 144 0.57 -11.98 18.03
C SER A 144 0.70 -13.31 18.78
N ASP A 145 1.47 -13.32 19.86
CA ASP A 145 1.59 -14.43 20.79
C ASP A 145 1.17 -14.00 22.21
N SER A 146 -0.02 -14.44 22.63
CA SER A 146 -0.57 -14.11 23.94
C SER A 146 0.16 -14.79 25.09
N ALA A 147 0.81 -15.95 24.85
CA ALA A 147 1.58 -16.64 25.87
C ALA A 147 2.87 -15.90 26.22
N GLU A 148 3.47 -15.24 25.25
CA GLU A 148 4.64 -14.36 25.42
C GLU A 148 4.25 -12.90 25.74
N GLY A 149 2.95 -12.57 25.78
CA GLY A 149 2.47 -11.21 26.00
C GLY A 149 2.72 -10.28 24.81
N PHE A 150 3.01 -10.82 23.65
CA PHE A 150 3.27 -10.09 22.41
C PHE A 150 1.96 -9.82 21.66
N PHE A 151 1.61 -8.55 21.53
CA PHE A 151 0.42 -8.07 20.82
C PHE A 151 0.82 -7.09 19.73
N THR A 152 0.43 -7.37 18.49
CA THR A 152 0.74 -6.54 17.32
C THR A 152 -0.36 -6.66 16.27
N ARG A 153 -0.20 -5.92 15.18
CA ARG A 153 -1.12 -5.94 14.03
C ARG A 153 -1.05 -7.28 13.33
N ASP A 154 -2.22 -7.81 12.96
CA ASP A 154 -2.33 -8.98 12.09
C ASP A 154 -1.94 -8.62 10.65
N ILE A 155 -1.49 -9.60 9.89
CA ILE A 155 -1.30 -9.46 8.45
C ILE A 155 -2.68 -9.55 7.79
N LEU A 156 -3.11 -8.51 7.06
CA LEU A 156 -4.37 -8.50 6.33
C LEU A 156 -4.16 -9.07 4.93
N VAL A 157 -4.91 -10.12 4.58
CA VAL A 157 -4.92 -10.75 3.26
C VAL A 157 -6.22 -10.45 2.56
N VAL A 158 -6.15 -9.93 1.33
CA VAL A 158 -7.33 -9.69 0.49
C VAL A 158 -7.10 -10.27 -0.89
N GLU A 159 -7.93 -11.22 -1.27
CA GLU A 159 -7.90 -11.87 -2.58
C GLU A 159 -9.04 -11.33 -3.45
N GLY A 160 -8.73 -11.06 -4.70
CA GLY A 160 -9.72 -10.52 -5.62
C GLY A 160 -9.30 -10.60 -7.07
N VAL A 161 -10.12 -10.01 -7.93
CA VAL A 161 -9.87 -9.98 -9.36
C VAL A 161 -9.90 -8.56 -9.87
N THR A 162 -8.97 -8.26 -10.78
CA THR A 162 -8.93 -6.97 -11.50
C THR A 162 -10.15 -6.84 -12.43
N ALA A 163 -10.41 -5.65 -12.94
CA ALA A 163 -11.45 -5.43 -13.96
C ALA A 163 -11.26 -6.29 -15.22
N GLN A 164 -10.05 -6.76 -15.46
CA GLN A 164 -9.71 -7.63 -16.59
C GLN A 164 -9.84 -9.13 -16.27
N GLY A 165 -10.18 -9.48 -15.02
CA GLY A 165 -10.36 -10.86 -14.55
C GLY A 165 -9.09 -11.55 -14.05
N ASP A 166 -7.98 -10.83 -13.93
CA ASP A 166 -6.73 -11.39 -13.39
C ASP A 166 -6.79 -11.47 -11.86
N THR A 167 -6.37 -12.60 -11.29
CA THR A 167 -6.33 -12.81 -9.83
C THR A 167 -5.17 -12.04 -9.21
N VAL A 168 -5.45 -11.31 -8.13
CA VAL A 168 -4.45 -10.60 -7.33
C VAL A 168 -4.73 -10.85 -5.86
N SER A 169 -3.71 -11.30 -5.14
CA SER A 169 -3.69 -11.41 -3.68
C SER A 169 -2.85 -10.27 -3.10
N LEU A 170 -3.46 -9.48 -2.21
CA LEU A 170 -2.85 -8.35 -1.52
C LEU A 170 -2.58 -8.74 -0.07
N VAL A 171 -1.35 -8.59 0.38
CA VAL A 171 -0.89 -8.94 1.73
C VAL A 171 -0.35 -7.69 2.40
N LEU A 172 -1.11 -7.13 3.34
CA LEU A 172 -0.80 -5.86 3.97
C LEU A 172 -0.19 -6.08 5.36
N ASN A 173 0.93 -5.42 5.61
CA ASN A 173 1.77 -5.63 6.77
C ASN A 173 2.07 -4.32 7.51
N HIS A 174 2.12 -4.39 8.85
CA HIS A 174 2.73 -3.35 9.66
C HIS A 174 3.45 -4.02 10.84
N TRP A 175 4.76 -4.17 10.70
CA TRP A 175 5.59 -4.92 11.67
C TRP A 175 5.93 -4.09 12.91
N PRO A 176 6.36 -4.74 14.03
CA PRO A 176 6.81 -4.06 15.23
C PRO A 176 7.93 -3.07 14.95
N SER A 177 7.85 -1.89 15.60
CA SER A 177 8.88 -0.86 15.44
C SER A 177 10.22 -1.28 16.04
N LYS A 178 11.31 -0.61 15.62
CA LYS A 178 12.68 -0.87 16.13
C LYS A 178 12.88 -0.50 17.61
N ARG A 179 11.90 0.16 18.25
CA ARG A 179 12.02 0.63 19.65
C ARG A 179 12.16 -0.49 20.68
N GLY A 180 11.73 -1.71 20.36
CA GLY A 180 11.86 -2.89 21.22
C GLY A 180 13.23 -3.59 21.16
N GLY A 181 14.22 -3.05 20.45
CA GLY A 181 15.56 -3.66 20.34
C GLY A 181 15.54 -5.07 19.76
N ASP A 182 16.36 -5.96 20.34
CA ASP A 182 16.58 -7.35 19.86
C ASP A 182 15.29 -8.19 19.90
N GLU A 183 14.43 -8.01 20.90
CA GLU A 183 13.14 -8.68 21.00
C GLU A 183 12.22 -8.32 19.83
N ALA A 184 12.13 -7.03 19.53
CA ALA A 184 11.34 -6.58 18.38
C ALA A 184 11.94 -7.05 17.04
N GLU A 185 13.26 -7.22 16.95
CA GLU A 185 13.91 -7.80 15.77
C GLU A 185 13.55 -9.28 15.63
N ALA A 186 13.60 -10.06 16.73
CA ALA A 186 13.19 -11.46 16.72
C ALA A 186 11.72 -11.63 16.25
N HIS A 187 10.82 -10.78 16.73
CA HIS A 187 9.44 -10.76 16.26
C HIS A 187 9.34 -10.44 14.76
N ARG A 188 10.06 -9.42 14.26
CA ARG A 188 10.08 -9.10 12.83
C ARG A 188 10.63 -10.26 11.99
N MET A 189 11.63 -10.99 12.49
CA MET A 189 12.14 -12.21 11.84
C MET A 189 11.07 -13.29 11.70
N ALA A 190 10.32 -13.58 12.78
CA ALA A 190 9.24 -14.56 12.78
C ALA A 190 8.10 -14.16 11.83
N ILE A 191 7.77 -12.87 11.79
CA ILE A 191 6.75 -12.33 10.87
C ILE A 191 7.24 -12.40 9.42
N ALA A 192 8.52 -12.14 9.16
CA ALA A 192 9.11 -12.26 7.83
C ALA A 192 9.04 -13.70 7.29
N ASP A 193 9.38 -14.70 8.10
CA ASP A 193 9.24 -16.11 7.72
C ASP A 193 7.76 -16.48 7.46
N THR A 194 6.85 -15.98 8.29
CA THR A 194 5.40 -16.17 8.09
C THR A 194 4.92 -15.54 6.78
N LEU A 195 5.34 -14.31 6.48
CA LEU A 195 5.01 -13.63 5.23
C LEU A 195 5.55 -14.38 4.01
N ARG A 196 6.80 -14.85 4.08
CA ARG A 196 7.41 -15.64 3.00
C ARG A 196 6.61 -16.89 2.68
N ARG A 197 6.24 -17.68 3.70
CA ARG A 197 5.40 -18.89 3.54
C ARG A 197 4.03 -18.53 2.98
N LEU A 198 3.36 -17.51 3.52
CA LEU A 198 2.05 -17.05 3.08
C LEU A 198 2.05 -16.63 1.61
N MET A 199 3.07 -15.89 1.15
CA MET A 199 3.18 -15.51 -0.26
C MET A 199 3.29 -16.74 -1.18
N ASN A 200 4.07 -17.75 -0.77
CA ASN A 200 4.20 -18.98 -1.55
C ASN A 200 2.88 -19.79 -1.58
N GLU A 201 2.17 -19.90 -0.46
CA GLU A 201 0.87 -20.57 -0.36
C GLU A 201 -0.16 -19.90 -1.29
N LEU A 202 -0.31 -18.58 -1.22
CA LEU A 202 -1.23 -17.82 -2.07
C LEU A 202 -0.88 -17.94 -3.57
N HIS A 203 0.42 -17.97 -3.89
CA HIS A 203 0.85 -18.15 -5.27
C HIS A 203 0.59 -19.57 -5.77
N ALA A 204 0.76 -20.58 -4.91
CA ALA A 204 0.44 -21.97 -5.26
C ALA A 204 -1.07 -22.18 -5.51
N GLU A 205 -1.94 -21.44 -4.81
CA GLU A 205 -3.40 -21.46 -5.07
C GLU A 205 -3.75 -20.82 -6.43
N HIS A 206 -3.01 -19.78 -6.84
CA HIS A 206 -3.23 -19.04 -8.09
C HIS A 206 -1.91 -18.78 -8.85
N PRO A 207 -1.31 -19.80 -9.50
CA PRO A 207 0.03 -19.67 -10.11
C PRO A 207 0.12 -18.63 -11.22
N GLU A 208 -0.99 -18.36 -11.93
CA GLU A 208 -1.08 -17.32 -12.97
C GLU A 208 -1.35 -15.92 -12.40
N GLY A 209 -1.69 -15.83 -11.12
CA GLY A 209 -2.01 -14.58 -10.42
C GLY A 209 -0.78 -13.80 -10.00
N ALA A 210 -1.03 -12.70 -9.30
CA ALA A 210 0.01 -11.92 -8.64
C ALA A 210 -0.25 -11.85 -7.13
N VAL A 211 0.75 -12.15 -6.32
CA VAL A 211 0.78 -11.90 -4.88
C VAL A 211 1.62 -10.66 -4.63
N ILE A 212 1.02 -9.63 -4.08
CA ILE A 212 1.65 -8.34 -3.78
C ILE A 212 1.63 -8.16 -2.26
N ALA A 213 2.79 -8.23 -1.62
CA ALA A 213 2.92 -7.86 -0.22
C ALA A 213 3.44 -6.43 -0.12
N MET A 214 2.73 -5.61 0.64
CA MET A 214 3.09 -4.22 0.91
C MET A 214 3.04 -3.98 2.41
N GLY A 215 3.96 -3.18 2.94
CA GLY A 215 3.94 -2.94 4.36
C GLY A 215 5.01 -1.97 4.85
N ASP A 216 4.72 -1.36 6.00
CA ASP A 216 5.74 -0.83 6.88
C ASP A 216 6.36 -2.03 7.63
N MET A 217 7.45 -2.54 7.07
CA MET A 217 8.17 -3.69 7.63
C MET A 217 9.10 -3.29 8.79
N ASN A 218 9.16 -1.98 9.10
CA ASN A 218 10.12 -1.44 10.08
C ASN A 218 11.55 -1.98 9.89
N SER A 219 11.87 -2.38 8.67
CA SER A 219 13.17 -2.95 8.27
C SER A 219 13.51 -2.51 6.86
N THR A 220 14.76 -2.11 6.66
CA THR A 220 15.33 -1.90 5.34
C THR A 220 15.61 -3.23 4.66
N ALA A 221 15.83 -3.22 3.36
CA ALA A 221 16.01 -4.44 2.58
C ALA A 221 17.27 -5.26 2.98
N ASP A 222 18.27 -4.61 3.56
CA ASP A 222 19.55 -5.17 4.02
C ASP A 222 19.53 -5.59 5.50
N GLU A 223 18.49 -5.27 6.27
CA GLU A 223 18.36 -5.72 7.66
C GLU A 223 17.90 -7.19 7.76
N ALA A 224 18.26 -7.84 8.88
CA ALA A 224 18.06 -9.28 9.09
C ALA A 224 16.63 -9.78 8.79
N PRO A 225 15.53 -9.09 9.16
CA PRO A 225 14.19 -9.57 8.82
C PRO A 225 13.95 -9.71 7.31
N MET A 226 14.52 -8.82 6.50
CA MET A 226 14.41 -8.88 5.04
C MET A 226 15.49 -9.79 4.42
N ALA A 227 16.75 -9.60 4.80
CA ALA A 227 17.86 -10.35 4.23
C ALA A 227 17.81 -11.84 4.57
N VAL A 228 17.53 -12.20 5.83
CA VAL A 228 17.51 -13.58 6.33
C VAL A 228 16.09 -14.14 6.40
N GLY A 229 15.16 -13.43 7.07
CA GLY A 229 13.79 -13.89 7.27
C GLY A 229 13.04 -14.08 5.96
N MET A 230 13.05 -13.07 5.07
CA MET A 230 12.50 -13.18 3.72
C MET A 230 13.44 -13.94 2.75
N GLY A 231 14.70 -14.14 3.11
CA GLY A 231 15.68 -14.89 2.31
C GLY A 231 16.24 -14.14 1.11
N PHE A 232 16.27 -12.80 1.14
CA PHE A 232 16.83 -12.01 0.04
C PHE A 232 18.37 -12.00 0.03
N GLY A 233 19.03 -12.13 1.19
CA GLY A 233 20.48 -11.95 1.27
C GLY A 233 20.89 -10.58 0.76
N ASP A 234 21.80 -10.56 -0.22
CA ASP A 234 22.26 -9.35 -0.91
C ASP A 234 21.57 -9.15 -2.28
N ASP A 235 20.45 -9.83 -2.55
CA ASP A 235 19.75 -9.77 -3.82
C ASP A 235 18.33 -9.19 -3.67
N SER A 236 17.79 -8.70 -4.77
CA SER A 236 16.40 -8.24 -4.88
C SER A 236 15.39 -9.37 -5.17
N VAL A 237 15.86 -10.62 -5.34
CA VAL A 237 15.04 -11.80 -5.62
C VAL A 237 15.52 -12.94 -4.74
N ASN A 238 14.62 -13.53 -3.95
CA ASN A 238 14.95 -14.67 -3.11
C ASN A 238 14.83 -16.00 -3.88
N ALA A 239 15.18 -17.13 -3.20
CA ALA A 239 15.14 -18.47 -3.80
C ALA A 239 13.72 -18.91 -4.24
N ASP A 240 12.66 -18.34 -3.66
CA ASP A 240 11.27 -18.65 -4.02
C ASP A 240 10.77 -17.82 -5.20
N GLY A 241 11.60 -16.93 -5.75
CA GLY A 241 11.21 -16.01 -6.84
C GLY A 241 10.47 -14.76 -6.37
N ILE A 242 10.32 -14.54 -5.05
CA ILE A 242 9.77 -13.29 -4.52
C ILE A 242 10.75 -12.17 -4.83
N ARG A 243 10.24 -11.08 -5.41
CA ARG A 243 11.02 -9.90 -5.78
C ARG A 243 10.77 -8.77 -4.81
N ASN A 244 11.81 -8.20 -4.21
CA ASN A 244 11.73 -6.94 -3.49
C ASN A 244 11.88 -5.77 -4.47
N LEU A 245 10.78 -5.14 -4.81
CA LEU A 245 10.77 -4.05 -5.78
C LEU A 245 11.36 -2.76 -5.21
N THR A 246 11.30 -2.58 -3.91
CA THR A 246 11.82 -1.40 -3.19
C THR A 246 13.35 -1.36 -3.23
N TRP A 247 14.02 -2.53 -3.35
CA TRP A 247 15.46 -2.64 -3.48
C TRP A 247 16.08 -1.73 -4.55
N ARG A 248 15.34 -1.47 -5.63
CA ARG A 248 15.80 -0.71 -6.81
C ARG A 248 15.51 0.78 -6.74
N LEU A 249 14.88 1.25 -5.67
CA LEU A 249 14.59 2.66 -5.53
C LEU A 249 15.85 3.46 -5.18
N PRO A 250 15.96 4.73 -5.66
CA PRO A 250 17.10 5.59 -5.37
C PRO A 250 17.28 5.82 -3.86
N ARG A 251 18.49 5.66 -3.36
CA ARG A 251 18.83 5.73 -1.93
C ARG A 251 18.97 7.16 -1.38
N GLU A 252 18.89 8.20 -2.22
CA GLU A 252 18.89 9.61 -1.79
C GLU A 252 17.58 9.99 -1.08
N TRP A 253 16.55 9.16 -1.21
CA TRP A 253 15.25 9.28 -0.57
C TRP A 253 14.85 7.95 0.07
N GLY A 254 13.86 8.03 0.92
CA GLY A 254 13.23 6.88 1.54
C GLY A 254 11.75 7.14 1.76
N SER A 255 11.03 6.13 2.18
CA SER A 255 9.64 6.29 2.59
C SER A 255 9.52 6.94 3.97
N HIS A 256 10.53 6.81 4.82
CA HIS A 256 10.60 7.38 6.17
C HIS A 256 11.94 8.09 6.39
N LYS A 257 11.96 9.13 7.24
CA LYS A 257 13.18 9.84 7.61
C LYS A 257 13.38 9.86 9.12
N PHE A 258 14.48 9.25 9.57
CA PHE A 258 14.84 9.23 10.98
C PHE A 258 16.24 9.80 11.19
N GLN A 259 16.40 10.72 12.16
CA GLN A 259 17.67 11.36 12.49
C GLN A 259 18.43 11.98 11.30
N GLY A 260 17.69 12.45 10.28
CA GLY A 260 18.26 13.06 9.07
C GLY A 260 18.53 12.08 7.95
N GLN A 261 18.39 10.78 8.18
CA GLN A 261 18.63 9.72 7.23
C GLN A 261 17.31 9.20 6.63
N TRP A 262 17.28 9.09 5.30
CA TRP A 262 16.15 8.51 4.58
C TRP A 262 16.33 7.00 4.45
N ASP A 263 15.30 6.24 4.80
CA ASP A 263 15.28 4.79 4.67
C ASP A 263 13.98 4.32 4.03
N TYR A 264 14.03 3.24 3.26
CA TYR A 264 12.85 2.50 2.83
C TYR A 264 12.57 1.40 3.87
N ILE A 265 11.77 1.71 4.87
CA ILE A 265 11.23 0.72 5.83
C ILE A 265 9.85 0.21 5.38
N ASP A 266 9.21 0.94 4.45
CA ASP A 266 8.07 0.46 3.69
C ASP A 266 8.57 -0.34 2.48
N GLN A 267 8.07 -1.56 2.33
CA GLN A 267 8.51 -2.51 1.31
C GLN A 267 7.36 -2.89 0.38
N VAL A 268 7.68 -3.19 -0.87
CA VAL A 268 6.77 -3.74 -1.87
C VAL A 268 7.40 -5.00 -2.46
N LEU A 269 6.80 -6.14 -2.17
CA LEU A 269 7.24 -7.46 -2.61
C LEU A 269 6.26 -8.02 -3.62
N LEU A 270 6.76 -8.75 -4.61
CA LEU A 270 5.96 -9.32 -5.68
C LEU A 270 6.37 -10.77 -5.96
N LEU A 271 5.40 -11.69 -5.94
CA LEU A 271 5.49 -13.03 -6.50
C LEU A 271 4.35 -13.18 -7.50
N ALA A 272 4.66 -13.46 -8.75
CA ALA A 272 3.65 -13.40 -9.80
C ALA A 272 3.93 -14.41 -10.92
N GLY A 273 2.84 -14.95 -11.49
CA GLY A 273 2.87 -15.85 -12.62
C GLY A 273 3.38 -15.18 -13.90
N GLU A 274 3.52 -16.01 -14.93
CA GLU A 274 4.00 -15.57 -16.24
C GLU A 274 3.11 -14.45 -16.82
N GLY A 275 3.72 -13.53 -17.55
CA GLY A 275 3.04 -12.39 -18.17
C GLY A 275 2.86 -11.16 -17.27
N TRP A 276 3.05 -11.28 -15.97
CA TRP A 276 3.07 -10.10 -15.09
C TRP A 276 4.39 -9.34 -15.17
N MET A 277 4.31 -8.06 -15.44
CA MET A 277 5.47 -7.17 -15.56
C MET A 277 5.32 -5.96 -14.64
N VAL A 278 6.43 -5.57 -14.02
CA VAL A 278 6.49 -4.32 -13.27
C VAL A 278 6.59 -3.17 -14.27
N GLY A 279 5.60 -2.31 -14.30
CA GLY A 279 5.62 -1.07 -15.07
C GLY A 279 6.50 -0.03 -14.39
N ASP A 280 6.15 0.32 -13.17
CA ASP A 280 6.99 1.17 -12.30
C ASP A 280 6.67 0.93 -10.80
N LEU A 281 7.65 1.22 -9.93
CA LEU A 281 7.47 1.49 -8.52
C LEU A 281 8.03 2.88 -8.23
N LYS A 282 7.24 3.77 -7.62
CA LYS A 282 7.62 5.15 -7.35
C LYS A 282 7.32 5.57 -5.93
N LEU A 283 8.26 6.26 -5.31
CA LEU A 283 8.03 7.06 -4.12
C LEU A 283 7.28 8.34 -4.50
N LEU A 284 6.14 8.60 -3.88
CA LEU A 284 5.33 9.81 -4.15
C LEU A 284 5.80 10.95 -3.23
N ARG A 285 6.43 11.96 -3.82
CA ARG A 285 7.03 13.11 -3.12
C ARG A 285 6.32 14.39 -3.50
N TYR A 286 5.05 14.49 -3.15
CA TYR A 286 4.28 15.71 -3.41
C TYR A 286 4.63 16.79 -2.38
N ASP A 287 4.66 18.06 -2.79
CA ASP A 287 5.06 19.20 -1.94
C ASP A 287 4.27 19.26 -0.62
N HIS A 288 2.97 18.93 -0.65
CA HIS A 288 2.15 18.95 0.56
C HIS A 288 2.46 17.82 1.55
N LEU A 289 3.20 16.79 1.13
CA LEU A 289 3.69 15.70 1.99
C LEU A 289 5.02 16.02 2.64
N LEU A 290 5.68 17.09 2.25
CA LEU A 290 7.04 17.41 2.65
C LEU A 290 7.09 18.74 3.41
N THR A 291 8.10 18.89 4.24
CA THR A 291 8.45 20.14 4.92
C THR A 291 9.94 20.20 5.17
N ASP A 292 10.50 21.39 5.35
CA ASP A 292 11.89 21.56 5.75
C ASP A 292 12.16 20.96 7.13
N GLU A 293 13.32 20.35 7.29
CA GLU A 293 13.77 19.84 8.56
C GLU A 293 14.46 20.96 9.36
N LYS A 294 13.89 21.35 10.51
CA LYS A 294 14.32 22.56 11.25
C LYS A 294 15.79 22.54 11.72
N ASN A 295 16.29 21.37 12.10
CA ASN A 295 17.61 21.23 12.74
C ASN A 295 18.64 20.52 11.88
N ARG A 296 18.30 20.20 10.62
CA ARG A 296 19.13 19.49 9.66
C ARG A 296 18.80 19.96 8.25
N PRO A 297 19.75 19.92 7.32
CA PRO A 297 19.48 20.30 5.95
C PRO A 297 18.53 19.31 5.25
N GLY A 298 17.69 19.84 4.37
CA GLY A 298 16.82 19.08 3.49
C GLY A 298 15.39 18.91 4.01
N MET A 299 14.62 18.15 3.25
CA MET A 299 13.19 17.90 3.48
C MET A 299 12.99 16.68 4.36
N ARG A 300 11.85 16.62 5.03
CA ARG A 300 11.30 15.44 5.71
C ARG A 300 9.81 15.28 5.40
N PRO A 301 9.21 14.11 5.66
CA PRO A 301 7.76 14.00 5.61
C PRO A 301 7.13 14.97 6.61
N ARG A 302 6.03 15.58 6.21
CA ARG A 302 5.26 16.48 7.06
C ARG A 302 4.29 15.65 7.90
N ARG A 303 4.69 15.40 9.13
CA ARG A 303 3.95 14.61 10.12
C ARG A 303 2.63 15.27 10.54
N THR A 304 1.69 14.46 11.01
CA THR A 304 0.49 14.95 11.69
C THR A 304 0.86 15.69 12.97
N ASN A 305 1.70 15.07 13.80
CA ASN A 305 2.22 15.64 15.03
C ASN A 305 3.74 15.45 15.15
N GLN A 306 4.40 16.34 15.85
CA GLN A 306 5.78 16.16 16.32
C GLN A 306 5.81 16.27 17.84
N GLY A 307 5.93 15.12 18.52
CA GLY A 307 5.56 15.03 19.93
C GLY A 307 4.09 15.45 20.08
N LEU A 308 3.78 16.26 21.06
CA LEU A 308 2.42 16.76 21.29
C LEU A 308 2.00 17.92 20.37
N ARG A 309 2.94 18.46 19.59
CA ARG A 309 2.65 19.63 18.73
C ARG A 309 2.04 19.19 17.39
N TYR A 310 0.84 19.67 17.10
CA TYR A 310 0.20 19.49 15.82
C TYR A 310 0.93 20.25 14.69
N GLU A 311 1.38 19.56 13.64
CA GLU A 311 2.03 20.13 12.45
C GLU A 311 1.08 20.23 11.24
N GLY A 312 -0.03 19.52 11.29
CA GLY A 312 -1.04 19.53 10.23
C GLY A 312 -0.58 18.88 8.92
N GLY A 313 0.42 18.01 8.99
CA GLY A 313 0.78 17.10 7.91
C GLY A 313 -0.05 15.83 7.94
N LEU A 314 0.33 14.85 7.12
CA LEU A 314 -0.45 13.65 6.92
C LEU A 314 0.21 12.40 7.48
N SER A 315 1.54 12.32 7.40
CA SER A 315 2.30 11.16 7.86
C SER A 315 3.79 11.46 7.97
N ASP A 316 4.50 10.68 8.76
CA ASP A 316 5.96 10.57 8.77
C ASP A 316 6.49 9.60 7.71
N HIS A 317 5.60 9.01 6.92
CA HIS A 317 5.92 8.18 5.77
C HIS A 317 5.47 8.83 4.46
N LEU A 318 6.19 8.52 3.37
CA LEU A 318 5.80 8.86 2.00
C LEU A 318 5.22 7.63 1.30
N PRO A 319 4.14 7.79 0.50
CA PRO A 319 3.51 6.65 -0.17
C PRO A 319 4.40 6.05 -1.26
N LEU A 320 4.28 4.73 -1.46
CA LEU A 320 4.84 3.98 -2.58
C LEU A 320 3.71 3.63 -3.55
N ARG A 321 3.90 3.90 -4.85
CA ARG A 321 2.95 3.51 -5.90
C ARG A 321 3.57 2.48 -6.82
N LEU A 322 2.94 1.31 -6.90
CA LEU A 322 3.24 0.23 -7.84
C LEU A 322 2.28 0.29 -9.04
N ARG A 323 2.80 0.11 -10.23
CA ARG A 323 2.03 -0.21 -11.44
C ARG A 323 2.50 -1.53 -12.01
N LEU A 324 1.58 -2.45 -12.18
CA LEU A 324 1.80 -3.72 -12.85
C LEU A 324 1.10 -3.73 -14.20
N ARG A 325 1.67 -4.46 -15.16
CA ARG A 325 1.07 -4.76 -16.45
C ARG A 325 0.92 -6.25 -16.59
N ARG A 326 -0.16 -6.68 -17.23
CA ARG A 326 -0.37 -8.08 -17.62
C ARG A 326 -0.31 -8.16 -19.13
N ARG A 327 0.70 -8.85 -19.67
CA ARG A 327 0.76 -9.20 -21.10
C ARG A 327 -0.16 -10.39 -21.33
N ARG A 328 -1.06 -10.28 -22.27
CA ARG A 328 -2.01 -11.33 -22.69
C ARG A 328 -1.58 -11.99 -23.98
#